data_36f1499c14b80f7893257db1d8ad296f
#
_entry.id   36f1499c14b80f7893257db1d8ad296f
#
_cell.length_a   1.000
_cell.length_b   1.000
_cell.length_c   1.000
_cell.angle_alpha   90.00
_cell.angle_beta   90.00
_cell.angle_gamma   90.00
#
_symmetry.space_group_name_H-M   'P 1'
#
loop_
_entity.id
_entity.type
_entity.pdbx_description
1 polymer ?
#
loop_
_entity_poly.entity_id
_entity_poly.type
_entity_poly.pdbx_seq_one_letter_code
_entity_poly.pdbx_strand_id
1 'polypeptide(L)'
;MSGALVYLAFVLGLVMVIRGADWFVEAAVWIARRTGISEVIVGATIVSVGTTLPELSVSTYSSWVGSPDVALGNAIGSCICNIALIFAISIAVRAIPIRSDSFYTRGIIMLAAAVAVTVLSMDGTLNRLDGVILLGVLVANIIYVVRTELSPSQREAERHVSSAEPEASSARRLFPLSTMGQVAQFVMGAATVAVGSRFLVTSATTIAEMLGISEKVIGLTIVSVGTSLPELATALTPLITGHQSL
;
A
#
# COMPACT_ATOMS: atom_id res chain seq x y z
N MET A 1 12.94 -17.31 21.97
CA MET A 1 11.77 -18.02 21.37
C MET A 1 12.31 -19.21 20.58
N SER A 2 11.61 -20.36 20.53
CA SER A 2 11.99 -21.44 19.61
C SER A 2 11.87 -20.93 18.16
N GLY A 3 12.75 -21.37 17.25
CA GLY A 3 12.73 -20.89 15.86
C GLY A 3 11.36 -20.97 15.19
N ALA A 4 10.60 -22.05 15.44
CA ALA A 4 9.25 -22.22 14.90
C ALA A 4 8.26 -21.11 15.36
N LEU A 5 8.37 -20.62 16.59
CA LEU A 5 7.52 -19.55 17.10
C LEU A 5 7.81 -18.19 16.42
N VAL A 6 9.06 -17.96 16.03
CA VAL A 6 9.44 -16.73 15.31
C VAL A 6 8.80 -16.70 13.92
N TYR A 7 8.89 -17.81 13.17
CA TYR A 7 8.23 -17.93 11.86
C TYR A 7 6.70 -17.81 11.97
N LEU A 8 6.10 -18.43 12.99
CA LEU A 8 4.66 -18.31 13.22
C LEU A 8 4.26 -16.86 13.54
N ALA A 9 5.03 -16.17 14.39
CA ALA A 9 4.80 -14.76 14.71
C ALA A 9 4.96 -13.85 13.49
N PHE A 10 5.91 -14.16 12.60
CA PHE A 10 6.08 -13.45 11.33
C PHE A 10 4.83 -13.58 10.44
N VAL A 11 4.37 -14.82 10.20
CA VAL A 11 3.18 -15.10 9.39
C VAL A 11 1.92 -14.46 10.00
N LEU A 12 1.77 -14.58 11.33
CA LEU A 12 0.66 -13.96 12.05
C LEU A 12 0.69 -12.43 11.91
N GLY A 13 1.86 -11.81 12.08
CA GLY A 13 2.05 -10.38 11.89
C GLY A 13 1.67 -9.94 10.48
N LEU A 14 2.11 -10.67 9.47
CA LEU A 14 1.78 -10.40 8.07
C LEU A 14 0.26 -10.49 7.82
N VAL A 15 -0.40 -11.55 8.27
CA VAL A 15 -1.86 -11.71 8.14
C VAL A 15 -2.61 -10.59 8.87
N MET A 16 -2.14 -10.19 10.06
CA MET A 16 -2.75 -9.09 10.82
C MET A 16 -2.60 -7.75 10.08
N VAL A 17 -1.44 -7.45 9.52
CA VAL A 17 -1.22 -6.21 8.76
C VAL A 17 -2.14 -6.15 7.55
N ILE A 18 -2.20 -7.21 6.75
CA ILE A 18 -3.06 -7.29 5.56
C ILE A 18 -4.53 -7.17 5.95
N ARG A 19 -5.02 -7.99 6.88
CA ARG A 19 -6.44 -7.98 7.27
C ARG A 19 -6.85 -6.71 7.99
N GLY A 20 -5.97 -6.15 8.80
CA GLY A 20 -6.21 -4.88 9.45
C GLY A 20 -6.31 -3.72 8.47
N ALA A 21 -5.47 -3.71 7.42
CA ALA A 21 -5.54 -2.74 6.34
C ALA A 21 -6.86 -2.87 5.55
N ASP A 22 -7.29 -4.09 5.18
CA ASP A 22 -8.58 -4.32 4.52
C ASP A 22 -9.74 -3.72 5.33
N TRP A 23 -9.82 -4.02 6.62
CA TRP A 23 -10.88 -3.50 7.50
C TRP A 23 -10.84 -1.98 7.64
N PHE A 24 -9.64 -1.41 7.76
CA PHE A 24 -9.44 0.03 7.83
C PHE A 24 -9.96 0.72 6.57
N VAL A 25 -9.57 0.20 5.38
CA VAL A 25 -9.95 0.77 4.09
C VAL A 25 -11.45 0.66 3.83
N GLU A 26 -12.06 -0.51 4.06
CA GLU A 26 -13.50 -0.69 3.91
C GLU A 26 -14.29 0.33 4.74
N ALA A 27 -13.90 0.51 5.99
CA ALA A 27 -14.55 1.46 6.88
C ALA A 27 -14.30 2.91 6.44
N ALA A 28 -13.07 3.24 6.01
CA ALA A 28 -12.72 4.57 5.52
C ALA A 28 -13.51 4.94 4.27
N VAL A 29 -13.63 4.02 3.31
CA VAL A 29 -14.43 4.19 2.08
C VAL A 29 -15.91 4.41 2.43
N TRP A 30 -16.47 3.60 3.34
CA TRP A 30 -17.85 3.74 3.77
C TRP A 30 -18.11 5.11 4.42
N ILE A 31 -17.22 5.55 5.33
CA ILE A 31 -17.30 6.86 5.99
C ILE A 31 -17.23 7.98 4.94
N ALA A 32 -16.28 7.90 4.01
CA ALA A 32 -16.08 8.89 2.98
C ALA A 32 -17.30 9.04 2.05
N ARG A 33 -17.89 7.93 1.60
CA ARG A 33 -19.12 7.94 0.80
C ARG A 33 -20.28 8.62 1.54
N ARG A 34 -20.39 8.40 2.84
CA ARG A 34 -21.47 8.99 3.65
C ARG A 34 -21.29 10.48 3.92
N THR A 35 -20.07 11.01 3.81
CA THR A 35 -19.78 12.45 3.89
C THR A 35 -19.94 13.20 2.57
N GLY A 36 -20.36 12.51 1.50
CA GLY A 36 -20.62 13.11 0.19
C GLY A 36 -19.35 13.29 -0.66
N ILE A 37 -18.24 12.65 -0.29
CA ILE A 37 -17.02 12.64 -1.10
C ILE A 37 -17.28 11.78 -2.36
N SER A 38 -16.89 12.28 -3.55
CA SER A 38 -17.10 11.55 -4.80
C SER A 38 -16.35 10.21 -4.81
N GLU A 39 -16.92 9.20 -5.47
CA GLU A 39 -16.32 7.86 -5.56
C GLU A 39 -14.96 7.87 -6.24
N VAL A 40 -14.74 8.78 -7.19
CA VAL A 40 -13.45 9.01 -7.86
C VAL A 40 -12.37 9.42 -6.87
N ILE A 41 -12.68 10.39 -5.98
CA ILE A 41 -11.73 10.83 -4.95
C ILE A 41 -11.48 9.70 -3.96
N VAL A 42 -12.52 8.95 -3.58
CA VAL A 42 -12.39 7.80 -2.68
C VAL A 42 -11.47 6.74 -3.28
N GLY A 43 -11.68 6.38 -4.55
CA GLY A 43 -10.83 5.41 -5.26
C GLY A 43 -9.39 5.89 -5.43
N ALA A 44 -9.21 7.10 -5.97
CA ALA A 44 -7.89 7.64 -6.26
C ALA A 44 -7.04 7.96 -5.01
N THR A 45 -7.65 8.15 -3.85
CA THR A 45 -6.95 8.56 -2.62
C THR A 45 -7.06 7.53 -1.51
N ILE A 46 -8.27 7.24 -1.02
CA ILE A 46 -8.47 6.37 0.16
C ILE A 46 -8.08 4.94 -0.14
N VAL A 47 -8.47 4.42 -1.32
CA VAL A 47 -8.10 3.05 -1.71
C VAL A 47 -6.60 2.95 -1.94
N SER A 48 -5.99 3.90 -2.67
CA SER A 48 -4.54 3.90 -2.90
C SER A 48 -3.73 4.00 -1.61
N VAL A 49 -4.11 4.90 -0.69
CA VAL A 49 -3.46 4.98 0.63
C VAL A 49 -3.69 3.71 1.42
N GLY A 50 -4.86 3.11 1.27
CA GLY A 50 -5.23 1.90 1.98
C GLY A 50 -4.45 0.66 1.58
N THR A 51 -4.20 0.47 0.30
CA THR A 51 -3.39 -0.68 -0.16
C THR A 51 -1.93 -0.54 0.27
N THR A 52 -1.40 0.70 0.38
CA THR A 52 -0.03 0.96 0.88
C THR A 52 0.07 1.09 2.41
N LEU A 53 -1.04 0.92 3.15
CA LEU A 53 -1.02 0.93 4.62
C LEU A 53 -0.11 -0.12 5.25
N PRO A 54 -0.04 -1.37 4.74
CA PRO A 54 0.91 -2.36 5.21
C PRO A 54 2.36 -1.86 5.15
N GLU A 55 2.79 -1.36 4.00
CA GLU A 55 4.14 -0.84 3.79
C GLU A 55 4.43 0.35 4.70
N LEU A 56 3.51 1.31 4.76
CA LEU A 56 3.65 2.50 5.59
C LEU A 56 3.77 2.13 7.06
N SER A 57 2.92 1.23 7.55
CA SER A 57 2.88 0.83 8.96
C SER A 57 4.14 0.07 9.35
N VAL A 58 4.58 -0.89 8.52
CA VAL A 58 5.78 -1.68 8.76
C VAL A 58 7.02 -0.79 8.73
N SER A 59 7.18 0.06 7.72
CA SER A 59 8.34 0.97 7.61
C SER A 59 8.37 2.00 8.75
N THR A 60 7.22 2.57 9.11
CA THR A 60 7.13 3.52 10.22
C THR A 60 7.48 2.85 11.54
N TYR A 61 6.91 1.67 11.82
CA TYR A 61 7.20 0.93 13.05
C TYR A 61 8.65 0.49 13.12
N SER A 62 9.23 -0.02 12.02
CA SER A 62 10.65 -0.41 11.94
C SER A 62 11.58 0.75 12.29
N SER A 63 11.32 1.92 11.72
CA SER A 63 12.09 3.14 12.02
C SER A 63 11.93 3.55 13.49
N TRP A 64 10.73 3.43 14.05
CA TRP A 64 10.45 3.77 15.44
C TRP A 64 11.19 2.90 16.45
N VAL A 65 11.30 1.60 16.18
CA VAL A 65 11.96 0.64 17.09
C VAL A 65 13.47 0.53 16.88
N GLY A 66 14.04 1.31 15.97
CA GLY A 66 15.49 1.34 15.73
C GLY A 66 15.98 0.30 14.72
N SER A 67 15.11 -0.21 13.84
CA SER A 67 15.46 -1.07 12.69
C SER A 67 15.25 -0.33 11.35
N PRO A 68 15.99 0.77 11.08
CA PRO A 68 15.81 1.57 9.86
C PRO A 68 16.15 0.79 8.59
N ASP A 69 16.99 -0.21 8.67
CA ASP A 69 17.35 -1.08 7.53
C ASP A 69 16.16 -1.92 7.05
N VAL A 70 15.30 -2.41 7.97
CA VAL A 70 14.04 -3.07 7.60
C VAL A 70 13.10 -2.06 6.95
N ALA A 71 12.99 -0.84 7.49
CA ALA A 71 12.14 0.21 6.95
C ALA A 71 12.51 0.58 5.52
N LEU A 72 13.79 0.86 5.30
CA LEU A 72 14.32 1.22 3.97
C LEU A 72 14.20 0.05 2.99
N GLY A 73 14.55 -1.17 3.46
CA GLY A 73 14.40 -2.37 2.68
C GLY A 73 12.97 -2.62 2.24
N ASN A 74 12.01 -2.50 3.16
CA ASN A 74 10.59 -2.65 2.86
C ASN A 74 10.09 -1.59 1.86
N ALA A 75 10.41 -0.31 2.07
CA ALA A 75 9.96 0.77 1.18
C ALA A 75 10.50 0.60 -0.26
N ILE A 76 11.80 0.34 -0.42
CA ILE A 76 12.41 0.12 -1.75
C ILE A 76 11.95 -1.21 -2.35
N GLY A 77 11.90 -2.26 -1.53
CA GLY A 77 11.50 -3.59 -1.97
C GLY A 77 10.06 -3.64 -2.47
N SER A 78 9.13 -2.96 -1.80
CA SER A 78 7.74 -2.85 -2.25
C SER A 78 7.63 -2.12 -3.60
N CYS A 79 8.41 -1.05 -3.81
CA CYS A 79 8.46 -0.40 -5.13
C CYS A 79 8.95 -1.36 -6.23
N ILE A 80 10.02 -2.12 -5.96
CA ILE A 80 10.55 -3.11 -6.89
C ILE A 80 9.52 -4.23 -7.12
N CYS A 81 8.90 -4.74 -6.05
CA CYS A 81 7.88 -5.77 -6.13
C CYS A 81 6.68 -5.32 -6.99
N ASN A 82 6.19 -4.11 -6.76
CA ASN A 82 5.05 -3.57 -7.50
C ASN A 82 5.35 -3.42 -9.00
N ILE A 83 6.55 -2.98 -9.36
CA ILE A 83 6.94 -2.78 -10.76
C ILE A 83 7.40 -4.08 -11.42
N ALA A 84 8.35 -4.78 -10.82
CA ALA A 84 9.01 -5.92 -11.46
C ALA A 84 8.24 -7.23 -11.32
N LEU A 85 7.43 -7.40 -10.27
CA LEU A 85 6.64 -8.61 -10.04
C LEU A 85 5.17 -8.40 -10.41
N ILE A 86 4.49 -7.47 -9.72
CA ILE A 86 3.03 -7.33 -9.85
C ILE A 86 2.65 -6.84 -11.25
N PHE A 87 3.29 -5.76 -11.71
CA PHE A 87 3.02 -5.24 -13.04
C PHE A 87 3.43 -6.21 -14.15
N ALA A 88 4.58 -6.90 -14.00
CA ALA A 88 5.02 -7.91 -14.96
C ALA A 88 4.06 -9.10 -15.05
N ILE A 89 3.58 -9.64 -13.93
CA ILE A 89 2.59 -10.71 -13.90
C ILE A 89 1.27 -10.22 -14.53
N SER A 90 0.83 -9.01 -14.22
CA SER A 90 -0.39 -8.43 -14.78
C SER A 90 -0.34 -8.35 -16.30
N ILE A 91 0.78 -7.90 -16.88
CA ILE A 91 0.98 -7.84 -18.33
C ILE A 91 1.06 -9.26 -18.94
N ALA A 92 1.71 -10.19 -18.25
CA ALA A 92 1.83 -11.57 -18.72
C ALA A 92 0.46 -12.29 -18.78
N VAL A 93 -0.46 -11.96 -17.85
CA VAL A 93 -1.83 -12.48 -17.85
C VAL A 93 -2.66 -11.83 -18.94
N ARG A 94 -2.54 -10.52 -19.11
CA ARG A 94 -3.31 -9.76 -20.10
C ARG A 94 -2.58 -8.49 -20.51
N ALA A 95 -2.54 -8.23 -21.84
CA ALA A 95 -2.01 -6.98 -22.36
C ALA A 95 -2.85 -5.78 -21.86
N ILE A 96 -2.20 -4.79 -21.29
CA ILE A 96 -2.83 -3.59 -20.74
C ILE A 96 -2.64 -2.44 -21.75
N PRO A 97 -3.72 -1.82 -22.25
CA PRO A 97 -3.60 -0.66 -23.13
C PRO A 97 -3.06 0.54 -22.35
N ILE A 98 -1.96 1.11 -22.81
CA ILE A 98 -1.34 2.27 -22.20
C ILE A 98 -1.92 3.54 -22.84
N ARG A 99 -2.60 4.36 -22.02
CA ARG A 99 -2.94 5.75 -22.40
C ARG A 99 -1.71 6.61 -22.15
N SER A 100 -1.05 7.03 -23.22
CA SER A 100 0.31 7.58 -23.19
C SER A 100 0.52 8.74 -22.21
N ASP A 101 -0.39 9.72 -22.20
CA ASP A 101 -0.15 10.99 -21.48
C ASP A 101 -0.08 10.84 -19.96
N SER A 102 -1.05 10.15 -19.36
CA SER A 102 -1.07 9.88 -17.91
C SER A 102 0.05 8.92 -17.47
N PHE A 103 0.33 7.91 -18.27
CA PHE A 103 1.36 6.91 -17.97
C PHE A 103 2.75 7.55 -17.90
N TYR A 104 3.12 8.33 -18.92
CA TYR A 104 4.43 8.97 -18.94
C TYR A 104 4.60 9.97 -17.80
N THR A 105 3.58 10.78 -17.52
CA THR A 105 3.66 11.77 -16.42
C THR A 105 3.83 11.08 -15.07
N ARG A 106 3.05 10.05 -14.77
CA ARG A 106 3.16 9.27 -13.52
C ARG A 106 4.50 8.55 -13.43
N GLY A 107 4.99 7.98 -14.53
CA GLY A 107 6.31 7.35 -14.61
C GLY A 107 7.45 8.32 -14.34
N ILE A 108 7.38 9.55 -14.87
CA ILE A 108 8.39 10.60 -14.61
C ILE A 108 8.37 11.03 -13.14
N ILE A 109 7.18 11.22 -12.54
CA ILE A 109 7.06 11.57 -11.11
C ILE A 109 7.67 10.47 -10.23
N MET A 110 7.38 9.21 -10.53
CA MET A 110 7.93 8.06 -9.82
C MET A 110 9.46 8.01 -9.96
N LEU A 111 9.99 8.20 -11.16
CA LEU A 111 11.42 8.26 -11.41
C LEU A 111 12.08 9.42 -10.65
N ALA A 112 11.45 10.59 -10.66
CA ALA A 112 11.94 11.77 -9.91
C ALA A 112 11.99 11.51 -8.41
N ALA A 113 10.97 10.84 -7.85
CA ALA A 113 10.96 10.43 -6.45
C ALA A 113 12.09 9.44 -6.13
N ALA A 114 12.33 8.44 -6.99
CA ALA A 114 13.41 7.48 -6.82
C ALA A 114 14.79 8.15 -6.89
N VAL A 115 14.99 9.08 -7.84
CA VAL A 115 16.20 9.90 -7.93
C VAL A 115 16.38 10.77 -6.69
N ALA A 116 15.31 11.40 -6.19
CA ALA A 116 15.36 12.21 -4.98
C ALA A 116 15.84 11.39 -3.77
N VAL A 117 15.24 10.21 -3.53
CA VAL A 117 15.69 9.31 -2.46
C VAL A 117 17.17 8.94 -2.62
N THR A 118 17.58 8.60 -3.84
CA THR A 118 18.97 8.23 -4.12
C THR A 118 19.93 9.38 -3.83
N VAL A 119 19.62 10.59 -4.31
CA VAL A 119 20.46 11.78 -4.09
C VAL A 119 20.54 12.15 -2.61
N LEU A 120 19.41 12.14 -1.91
CA LEU A 120 19.37 12.47 -0.47
C LEU A 120 20.11 11.44 0.39
N SER A 121 20.24 10.19 -0.08
CA SER A 121 20.97 9.14 0.62
C SER A 121 22.47 9.06 0.27
N MET A 122 23.00 9.91 -0.63
CA MET A 122 24.39 9.85 -1.09
C MET A 122 25.42 10.14 -0.01
N ASP A 123 25.05 10.87 1.04
CA ASP A 123 25.90 11.13 2.21
C ASP A 123 25.91 9.95 3.21
N GLY A 124 25.19 8.87 2.90
CA GLY A 124 25.08 7.65 3.71
C GLY A 124 24.06 7.74 4.85
N THR A 125 23.31 8.85 4.95
CA THR A 125 22.30 9.06 6.00
C THR A 125 21.03 9.66 5.41
N LEU A 126 19.87 9.29 5.96
CA LEU A 126 18.61 9.97 5.70
C LEU A 126 18.16 10.67 6.99
N ASN A 127 18.22 11.96 6.99
CA ASN A 127 17.91 12.78 8.15
C ASN A 127 16.46 13.32 8.12
N ARG A 128 16.05 14.06 9.15
CA ARG A 128 14.68 14.60 9.26
C ARG A 128 14.31 15.58 8.14
N LEU A 129 15.30 16.36 7.65
CA LEU A 129 15.07 17.30 6.56
C LEU A 129 14.78 16.55 5.26
N ASP A 130 15.51 15.46 4.98
CA ASP A 130 15.26 14.61 3.82
C ASP A 130 13.86 14.01 3.87
N GLY A 131 13.43 13.56 5.07
CA GLY A 131 12.07 13.09 5.29
C GLY A 131 11.01 14.16 4.99
N VAL A 132 11.23 15.41 5.41
CA VAL A 132 10.31 16.53 5.11
C VAL A 132 10.27 16.83 3.62
N ILE A 133 11.42 16.79 2.92
CA ILE A 133 11.49 16.99 1.47
C ILE A 133 10.69 15.89 0.75
N LEU A 134 10.89 14.62 1.12
CA LEU A 134 10.17 13.49 0.51
C LEU A 134 8.66 13.54 0.79
N LEU A 135 8.24 13.95 1.99
CA LEU A 135 6.83 14.21 2.29
C LEU A 135 6.27 15.35 1.44
N GLY A 136 7.07 16.39 1.19
CA GLY A 136 6.70 17.47 0.26
C GLY A 136 6.46 16.96 -1.15
N VAL A 137 7.31 16.06 -1.65
CA VAL A 137 7.13 15.40 -2.96
C VAL A 137 5.84 14.57 -2.97
N LEU A 138 5.56 13.80 -1.92
CA LEU A 138 4.32 13.04 -1.81
C LEU A 138 3.08 13.93 -1.84
N VAL A 139 3.07 15.01 -1.04
CA VAL A 139 1.95 15.96 -1.00
C VAL A 139 1.75 16.62 -2.36
N ALA A 140 2.82 17.04 -3.02
CA ALA A 140 2.76 17.60 -4.37
C ALA A 140 2.17 16.61 -5.38
N ASN A 141 2.58 15.33 -5.30
CA ASN A 141 2.03 14.26 -6.14
C ASN A 141 0.53 14.05 -5.87
N ILE A 142 0.10 13.98 -4.60
CA ILE A 142 -1.31 13.83 -4.25
C ILE A 142 -2.14 15.01 -4.80
N ILE A 143 -1.66 16.24 -4.62
CA ILE A 143 -2.34 17.45 -5.15
C ILE A 143 -2.44 17.38 -6.68
N TYR A 144 -1.36 16.95 -7.35
CA TYR A 144 -1.36 16.79 -8.80
C TYR A 144 -2.40 15.75 -9.26
N VAL A 145 -2.39 14.55 -8.66
CA VAL A 145 -3.35 13.48 -8.98
C VAL A 145 -4.78 13.94 -8.75
N VAL A 146 -5.08 14.51 -7.59
CA VAL A 146 -6.44 15.01 -7.28
C VAL A 146 -6.90 16.07 -8.28
N ARG A 147 -6.01 16.99 -8.68
CA ARG A 147 -6.36 18.03 -9.66
C ARG A 147 -6.58 17.48 -11.07
N THR A 148 -5.79 16.49 -11.49
CA THR A 148 -5.92 15.88 -12.82
C THR A 148 -7.13 14.96 -12.92
N GLU A 149 -7.40 14.14 -11.91
CA GLU A 149 -8.57 13.24 -11.88
C GLU A 149 -9.91 13.98 -11.66
N LEU A 150 -9.88 15.21 -11.12
CA LEU A 150 -11.06 16.04 -10.97
C LEU A 150 -11.41 16.85 -12.23
N SER A 151 -10.69 16.67 -13.35
CA SER A 151 -10.98 17.41 -14.57
C SER A 151 -12.36 17.00 -15.15
N PRO A 152 -13.16 17.96 -15.67
CA PRO A 152 -14.53 17.70 -16.14
C PRO A 152 -14.62 16.62 -17.22
N SER A 153 -13.62 16.51 -18.09
CA SER A 153 -13.58 15.53 -19.19
C SER A 153 -13.44 14.08 -18.73
N GLN A 154 -12.80 13.84 -17.60
CA GLN A 154 -12.69 12.49 -17.04
C GLN A 154 -13.92 12.11 -16.23
N ARG A 155 -14.57 13.07 -15.57
CA ARG A 155 -15.85 12.83 -14.87
C ARG A 155 -16.97 12.36 -15.79
N GLU A 156 -17.00 12.77 -17.04
CA GLU A 156 -17.99 12.30 -18.02
C GLU A 156 -17.66 10.89 -18.52
N ALA A 157 -16.40 10.57 -18.77
CA ALA A 157 -15.99 9.25 -19.18
C ALA A 157 -16.27 8.18 -18.10
N GLU A 158 -16.09 8.54 -16.82
CA GLU A 158 -16.30 7.65 -15.67
C GLU A 158 -17.78 7.51 -15.28
N ARG A 159 -18.63 8.51 -15.51
CA ARG A 159 -20.09 8.36 -15.31
C ARG A 159 -20.69 7.26 -16.19
N HIS A 160 -20.09 6.99 -17.35
CA HIS A 160 -20.50 5.88 -18.21
C HIS A 160 -19.95 4.51 -17.77
N VAL A 161 -18.90 4.48 -16.94
CA VAL A 161 -18.30 3.23 -16.40
C VAL A 161 -18.87 2.90 -15.01
N SER A 162 -19.27 3.91 -14.24
CA SER A 162 -19.75 3.76 -12.86
C SER A 162 -21.18 3.24 -12.70
N SER A 163 -21.87 2.89 -13.80
CA SER A 163 -23.15 2.16 -13.72
C SER A 163 -22.98 0.66 -13.46
N ALA A 164 -21.76 0.14 -13.45
CA ALA A 164 -21.45 -1.17 -12.90
C ALA A 164 -21.04 -0.99 -11.44
N GLU A 165 -21.93 -1.34 -10.50
CA GLU A 165 -21.58 -1.43 -9.08
C GLU A 165 -20.26 -2.20 -8.94
N PRO A 166 -19.22 -1.65 -8.27
CA PRO A 166 -18.15 -2.50 -7.80
C PRO A 166 -18.82 -3.45 -6.80
N GLU A 167 -18.94 -4.70 -7.14
CA GLU A 167 -19.08 -5.73 -6.14
C GLU A 167 -17.82 -5.63 -5.28
N ALA A 168 -17.89 -4.76 -4.27
CA ALA A 168 -16.95 -4.74 -3.19
C ALA A 168 -16.80 -6.19 -2.76
N SER A 169 -15.58 -6.67 -2.83
CA SER A 169 -15.23 -8.03 -2.46
C SER A 169 -16.08 -8.41 -1.26
N SER A 170 -16.68 -9.58 -1.34
CA SER A 170 -17.47 -10.18 -0.24
C SER A 170 -16.55 -10.55 0.94
N ALA A 171 -15.59 -9.70 1.24
CA ALA A 171 -14.82 -9.75 2.46
C ALA A 171 -15.82 -9.66 3.60
N ARG A 172 -15.94 -10.72 4.36
CA ARG A 172 -16.84 -10.89 5.49
C ARG A 172 -16.81 -9.63 6.35
N ARG A 173 -17.83 -8.79 6.21
CA ARG A 173 -18.02 -7.59 7.02
C ARG A 173 -18.10 -8.01 8.49
N LEU A 174 -17.14 -7.59 9.29
CA LEU A 174 -17.08 -7.91 10.72
C LEU A 174 -18.13 -7.17 11.53
N PHE A 175 -18.57 -6.01 11.05
CA PHE A 175 -19.46 -5.12 11.80
C PHE A 175 -20.69 -4.71 10.98
N PRO A 176 -21.81 -4.42 11.63
CA PRO A 176 -23.02 -3.98 10.94
C PRO A 176 -22.80 -2.62 10.24
N LEU A 177 -23.57 -2.37 9.18
CA LEU A 177 -23.56 -1.13 8.39
C LEU A 177 -24.02 0.14 9.16
N SER A 178 -24.06 0.09 10.49
CA SER A 178 -24.30 1.26 11.33
C SER A 178 -23.06 2.14 11.40
N THR A 179 -23.21 3.44 11.57
CA THR A 179 -22.09 4.37 11.72
C THR A 179 -21.15 3.95 12.86
N MET A 180 -21.70 3.49 13.98
CA MET A 180 -20.94 2.99 15.11
C MET A 180 -20.13 1.73 14.74
N GLY A 181 -20.73 0.80 13.99
CA GLY A 181 -20.06 -0.42 13.52
C GLY A 181 -18.90 -0.11 12.59
N GLN A 182 -19.05 0.85 11.69
CA GLN A 182 -17.98 1.24 10.76
C GLN A 182 -16.84 2.01 11.46
N VAL A 183 -17.17 2.87 12.43
CA VAL A 183 -16.14 3.51 13.26
C VAL A 183 -15.38 2.47 14.09
N ALA A 184 -16.08 1.49 14.65
CA ALA A 184 -15.43 0.40 15.37
C ALA A 184 -14.53 -0.44 14.44
N GLN A 185 -14.96 -0.74 13.22
CA GLN A 185 -14.15 -1.45 12.20
C GLN A 185 -12.90 -0.64 11.82
N PHE A 186 -13.03 0.67 11.65
CA PHE A 186 -11.92 1.57 11.37
C PHE A 186 -10.85 1.52 12.49
N VAL A 187 -11.27 1.66 13.74
CA VAL A 187 -10.38 1.63 14.90
C VAL A 187 -9.75 0.24 15.08
N MET A 188 -10.54 -0.82 14.93
CA MET A 188 -10.04 -2.20 15.02
C MET A 188 -9.05 -2.51 13.89
N GLY A 189 -9.32 -2.05 12.67
CA GLY A 189 -8.38 -2.17 11.55
C GLY A 189 -7.04 -1.51 11.86
N ALA A 190 -7.07 -0.23 12.29
CA ALA A 190 -5.86 0.50 12.67
C ALA A 190 -5.08 -0.19 13.80
N ALA A 191 -5.76 -0.65 14.84
CA ALA A 191 -5.15 -1.37 15.95
C ALA A 191 -4.51 -2.70 15.50
N THR A 192 -5.20 -3.45 14.62
CA THR A 192 -4.72 -4.72 14.08
C THR A 192 -3.46 -4.50 13.22
N VAL A 193 -3.44 -3.46 12.39
CA VAL A 193 -2.24 -3.06 11.61
C VAL A 193 -1.08 -2.74 12.55
N ALA A 194 -1.30 -1.91 13.57
CA ALA A 194 -0.23 -1.53 14.50
C ALA A 194 0.37 -2.72 15.26
N VAL A 195 -0.49 -3.63 15.77
CA VAL A 195 -0.04 -4.84 16.45
C VAL A 195 0.64 -5.81 15.47
N GLY A 196 0.08 -5.97 14.28
CA GLY A 196 0.64 -6.82 13.23
C GLY A 196 2.02 -6.35 12.77
N SER A 197 2.21 -5.04 12.58
CA SER A 197 3.52 -4.45 12.24
C SER A 197 4.57 -4.74 13.30
N ARG A 198 4.20 -4.67 14.60
CA ARG A 198 5.11 -5.04 15.68
C ARG A 198 5.54 -6.51 15.58
N PHE A 199 4.60 -7.44 15.42
CA PHE A 199 4.93 -8.86 15.26
C PHE A 199 5.82 -9.11 14.04
N LEU A 200 5.47 -8.51 12.90
CA LEU A 200 6.17 -8.68 11.65
C LEU A 200 7.61 -8.20 11.75
N VAL A 201 7.84 -6.96 12.21
CA VAL A 201 9.17 -6.36 12.32
C VAL A 201 10.04 -7.11 13.32
N THR A 202 9.53 -7.36 14.52
CA THR A 202 10.31 -8.09 15.57
C THR A 202 10.68 -9.51 15.10
N SER A 203 9.79 -10.19 14.40
CA SER A 203 10.10 -11.52 13.86
C SER A 203 11.06 -11.44 12.67
N ALA A 204 10.93 -10.44 11.80
CA ALA A 204 11.82 -10.25 10.66
C ALA A 204 13.27 -10.01 11.11
N THR A 205 13.49 -9.12 12.08
CA THR A 205 14.82 -8.87 12.63
C THR A 205 15.43 -10.12 13.26
N THR A 206 14.63 -10.85 14.04
CA THR A 206 15.08 -12.13 14.65
C THR A 206 15.40 -13.19 13.59
N ILE A 207 14.61 -13.30 12.51
CA ILE A 207 14.88 -14.22 11.39
C ILE A 207 16.18 -13.81 10.68
N ALA A 208 16.40 -12.52 10.45
CA ALA A 208 17.63 -12.02 9.84
C ALA A 208 18.86 -12.44 10.67
N GLU A 209 18.83 -12.23 11.97
CA GLU A 209 19.87 -12.67 12.91
C GLU A 209 20.11 -14.18 12.85
N MET A 210 19.03 -14.98 12.89
CA MET A 210 19.10 -16.45 12.83
C MET A 210 19.71 -16.99 11.54
N LEU A 211 19.47 -16.29 10.41
CA LEU A 211 19.97 -16.68 9.10
C LEU A 211 21.33 -16.05 8.78
N GLY A 212 21.84 -15.15 9.62
CA GLY A 212 23.09 -14.40 9.36
C GLY A 212 23.00 -13.46 8.16
N ILE A 213 21.79 -12.97 7.81
CA ILE A 213 21.56 -11.99 6.74
C ILE A 213 21.26 -10.61 7.35
N SER A 214 21.52 -9.55 6.59
CA SER A 214 21.24 -8.21 7.08
C SER A 214 19.72 -7.94 7.14
N GLU A 215 19.30 -7.11 8.08
CA GLU A 215 17.92 -6.64 8.21
C GLU A 215 17.43 -5.95 6.92
N LYS A 216 18.33 -5.29 6.20
CA LYS A 216 18.03 -4.69 4.89
C LYS A 216 17.61 -5.73 3.86
N VAL A 217 18.28 -6.87 3.80
CA VAL A 217 17.96 -7.96 2.85
C VAL A 217 16.58 -8.55 3.16
N ILE A 218 16.27 -8.84 4.43
CA ILE A 218 14.95 -9.40 4.77
C ILE A 218 13.84 -8.37 4.54
N GLY A 219 14.09 -7.09 4.83
CA GLY A 219 13.17 -5.99 4.53
C GLY A 219 12.89 -5.88 3.02
N LEU A 220 13.96 -5.89 2.20
CA LEU A 220 13.90 -5.76 0.74
C LEU A 220 13.19 -6.95 0.04
N THR A 221 13.19 -8.11 0.65
CA THR A 221 12.70 -9.36 0.04
C THR A 221 11.41 -9.84 0.70
N ILE A 222 11.50 -10.61 1.77
CA ILE A 222 10.35 -11.32 2.34
C ILE A 222 9.30 -10.36 2.91
N VAL A 223 9.74 -9.29 3.59
CA VAL A 223 8.82 -8.32 4.19
C VAL A 223 8.10 -7.55 3.08
N SER A 224 8.83 -7.00 2.11
CA SER A 224 8.25 -6.20 1.02
C SER A 224 7.33 -7.01 0.12
N VAL A 225 7.70 -8.24 -0.24
CA VAL A 225 6.80 -9.13 -1.00
C VAL A 225 5.53 -9.41 -0.20
N GLY A 226 5.67 -9.67 1.10
CA GLY A 226 4.52 -9.95 1.97
C GLY A 226 3.57 -8.76 2.11
N THR A 227 4.08 -7.55 2.31
CA THR A 227 3.25 -6.35 2.44
C THR A 227 2.59 -5.96 1.11
N SER A 228 3.20 -6.28 -0.04
CA SER A 228 2.65 -6.02 -1.38
C SER A 228 1.70 -7.13 -1.89
N LEU A 229 1.34 -8.12 -1.08
CA LEU A 229 0.33 -9.12 -1.46
C LEU A 229 -1.08 -8.55 -1.71
N PRO A 230 -1.56 -7.54 -0.98
CA PRO A 230 -2.83 -6.87 -1.29
C PRO A 230 -2.83 -6.25 -2.69
N GLU A 231 -1.75 -5.57 -3.07
CA GLU A 231 -1.59 -4.97 -4.40
C GLU A 231 -1.62 -6.03 -5.50
N LEU A 232 -0.94 -7.16 -5.27
CA LEU A 232 -0.98 -8.29 -6.20
C LEU A 232 -2.40 -8.83 -6.36
N ALA A 233 -3.13 -9.01 -5.27
CA ALA A 233 -4.50 -9.49 -5.30
C ALA A 233 -5.43 -8.51 -6.04
N THR A 234 -5.33 -7.20 -5.74
CA THR A 234 -6.14 -6.17 -6.41
C THR A 234 -5.81 -6.01 -7.88
N ALA A 235 -4.55 -6.19 -8.28
CA ALA A 235 -4.13 -6.13 -9.68
C ALA A 235 -4.58 -7.35 -10.49
N LEU A 236 -4.56 -8.55 -9.91
CA LEU A 236 -4.88 -9.80 -10.63
C LEU A 236 -6.37 -10.10 -10.69
N THR A 237 -7.14 -9.76 -9.67
CA THR A 237 -8.58 -10.10 -9.59
C THR A 237 -9.38 -9.61 -10.81
N PRO A 238 -9.31 -8.34 -11.24
CA PRO A 238 -10.04 -7.87 -12.43
C PRO A 238 -9.59 -8.55 -13.72
N LEU A 239 -8.29 -8.88 -13.82
CA LEU A 239 -7.74 -9.54 -15.01
C LEU A 239 -8.23 -10.97 -15.18
N ILE A 240 -8.42 -11.69 -14.06
CA ILE A 240 -8.86 -13.08 -14.05
C ILE A 240 -10.39 -13.17 -14.18
N THR A 241 -11.14 -12.28 -13.50
CA THR A 241 -12.61 -12.31 -13.52
C THR A 241 -13.22 -11.66 -14.76
N GLY A 242 -12.43 -10.98 -15.57
CA GLY A 242 -12.90 -10.32 -16.79
C GLY A 242 -13.71 -9.06 -16.56
N HIS A 243 -13.88 -8.63 -15.32
CA HIS A 243 -14.54 -7.36 -14.98
C HIS A 243 -13.55 -6.21 -15.24
N GLN A 244 -13.76 -5.50 -16.33
CA GLN A 244 -13.00 -4.27 -16.63
C GLN A 244 -13.57 -3.11 -15.81
N SER A 245 -13.08 -2.93 -14.61
CA SER A 245 -13.21 -1.67 -13.86
C SER A 245 -11.80 -1.09 -13.66
N LEU A 246 -11.21 -0.64 -14.74
CA LEU A 246 -10.04 0.25 -14.72
C LEU A 246 -10.31 1.43 -15.65
#